data_0110dc66748bc2d0b110684031f55fae
#
_entry.id   0110dc66748bc2d0b110684031f55fae
#
_cell.length_a   1.000
_cell.length_b   1.000
_cell.length_c   1.000
_cell.angle_alpha   90.00
_cell.angle_beta   90.00
_cell.angle_gamma   90.00
#
_symmetry.space_group_name_H-M   'P 1'
#
loop_
_entity.id
_entity.type
_entity.pdbx_description
1 polymer ?
#
loop_
_entity_poly.entity_id
_entity_poly.type
_entity_poly.pdbx_seq_one_letter_code
_entity_poly.pdbx_strand_id
1 'polypeptide(L)'
;MKISIKKYXFLALFMSTIILLSITNSCGTCKMEKEPFVLTQNTPFTVKNSYCQKWVAGIKEGGSGLNXYAIINDIPEGVTLKEFYFRGKSVDVKTSKDPIFVGYYKDDINKGVIMDXNPTNEAANIPPEISPFKLENNEAVLXYDYNNKVYYHKILNIEEKQIIAYPSMAPDNKL
;
A
#
# COMPACT_ATOMS: atom_id res chain seq x y z
N MET A 1 -54.29 -40.27 38.47
CA MET A 1 -52.90 -40.19 37.92
C MET A 1 -52.33 -38.82 38.27
N LYS A 2 -51.53 -38.72 39.37
CA LYS A 2 -50.91 -37.46 39.79
C LYS A 2 -49.53 -37.35 39.11
N ILE A 3 -49.49 -36.66 38.02
CA ILE A 3 -48.22 -36.38 37.34
C ILE A 3 -47.45 -35.38 38.18
N SER A 4 -46.28 -35.77 38.62
CA SER A 4 -45.47 -35.03 39.55
C SER A 4 -44.94 -33.74 38.87
N ILE A 5 -45.55 -32.62 39.21
CA ILE A 5 -45.20 -31.26 38.77
C ILE A 5 -43.70 -30.91 39.04
N LYS A 6 -43.13 -31.59 40.03
CA LYS A 6 -41.70 -31.37 40.38
C LYS A 6 -40.71 -31.79 39.31
N LYS A 7 -41.05 -32.79 38.45
CA LYS A 7 -40.17 -33.24 37.36
C LYS A 7 -40.07 -32.21 36.25
N TYR A 8 -41.17 -31.57 35.96
CA TYR A 8 -41.16 -30.55 34.91
C TYR A 8 -40.50 -29.21 35.32
N UNK A 9 -40.58 -28.97 36.48
CA UNK A 9 -39.99 -27.98 36.91
C UNK A 9 -38.68 -28.03 36.81
N PHE A 10 -38.00 -29.08 37.12
CA PHE A 10 -36.59 -29.31 37.06
C PHE A 10 -36.09 -29.30 35.58
N LEU A 11 -36.88 -29.88 34.70
CA LEU A 11 -36.58 -29.89 33.25
C LEU A 11 -36.63 -28.47 32.64
N ALA A 12 -37.63 -27.67 33.06
CA ALA A 12 -37.77 -26.28 32.59
C ALA A 12 -36.58 -25.38 33.09
N LEU A 13 -36.13 -25.59 34.31
CA LEU A 13 -35.00 -24.87 34.87
C LEU A 13 -33.70 -25.24 34.17
N PHE A 14 -33.54 -26.52 33.78
CA PHE A 14 -32.36 -27.01 33.07
C PHE A 14 -32.30 -26.48 31.60
N MET A 15 -33.45 -26.40 30.92
CA MET A 15 -33.56 -25.82 29.59
C MET A 15 -33.28 -24.33 29.59
N SER A 16 -33.69 -23.59 30.61
CA SER A 16 -33.45 -22.15 30.76
C SER A 16 -31.95 -21.82 30.96
N THR A 17 -31.20 -22.67 31.68
CA THR A 17 -29.75 -22.46 31.85
C THR A 17 -28.93 -22.74 30.58
N ILE A 18 -29.37 -23.67 29.74
CA ILE A 18 -28.72 -23.98 28.46
C ILE A 18 -28.89 -22.82 27.49
N ILE A 19 -30.03 -22.16 27.46
CA ILE A 19 -30.29 -21.00 26.59
C ILE A 19 -29.45 -19.78 27.02
N LEU A 20 -29.18 -19.61 28.32
CA LEU A 20 -28.37 -18.48 28.80
C LEU A 20 -26.87 -18.62 28.48
N LEU A 21 -26.36 -19.85 28.32
CA LEU A 21 -24.95 -20.09 27.99
C LEU A 21 -24.61 -19.89 26.51
N SER A 22 -25.60 -19.80 25.62
CA SER A 22 -25.34 -19.70 24.18
C SER A 22 -25.15 -18.26 23.65
N ILE A 23 -25.24 -17.22 24.51
CA ILE A 23 -25.23 -15.83 24.08
C ILE A 23 -23.82 -15.18 24.17
N THR A 24 -22.80 -15.89 24.68
CA THR A 24 -21.51 -15.27 24.97
C THR A 24 -20.40 -15.47 23.92
N ASN A 25 -20.71 -16.04 22.77
CA ASN A 25 -19.70 -16.30 21.74
C ASN A 25 -19.86 -15.46 20.46
N SER A 26 -20.22 -14.18 20.60
CA SER A 26 -20.23 -13.29 19.45
C SER A 26 -19.36 -12.05 19.69
N CYS A 27 -18.10 -12.28 20.06
CA CYS A 27 -17.07 -11.28 19.84
C CYS A 27 -16.28 -11.72 18.62
N GLY A 28 -16.91 -11.60 17.46
CA GLY A 28 -16.22 -11.71 16.19
C GLY A 28 -15.27 -10.52 16.07
N THR A 29 -14.00 -10.76 16.38
CA THR A 29 -12.95 -9.88 15.90
C THR A 29 -13.08 -9.90 14.38
N CYS A 30 -13.65 -8.86 13.79
CA CYS A 30 -13.57 -8.64 12.36
C CYS A 30 -12.10 -8.40 12.02
N LYS A 31 -11.34 -9.47 11.87
CA LYS A 31 -10.14 -9.42 11.07
C LYS A 31 -10.64 -9.07 9.67
N MET A 32 -10.46 -7.84 9.26
CA MET A 32 -10.51 -7.52 7.83
C MET A 32 -9.44 -8.42 7.20
N GLU A 33 -9.89 -9.54 6.67
CA GLU A 33 -9.07 -10.33 5.77
C GLU A 33 -8.75 -9.42 4.59
N LYS A 34 -7.55 -8.87 4.58
CA LYS A 34 -7.05 -8.18 3.39
C LYS A 34 -7.13 -9.21 2.25
N GLU A 35 -7.94 -8.92 1.27
CA GLU A 35 -8.03 -9.73 0.06
C GLU A 35 -6.62 -10.08 -0.41
N PRO A 36 -6.32 -11.34 -0.70
CA PRO A 36 -4.98 -11.67 -1.14
C PRO A 36 -4.65 -10.87 -2.41
N PHE A 37 -3.52 -10.18 -2.39
CA PHE A 37 -3.06 -9.37 -3.52
C PHE A 37 -2.77 -10.28 -4.71
N VAL A 38 -3.73 -10.42 -5.61
CA VAL A 38 -3.59 -11.27 -6.80
C VAL A 38 -2.91 -10.47 -7.90
N LEU A 39 -1.69 -10.87 -8.25
CA LEU A 39 -0.95 -10.27 -9.35
C LEU A 39 -1.57 -10.69 -10.69
N THR A 40 -2.03 -9.70 -11.45
CA THR A 40 -2.64 -9.91 -12.77
C THR A 40 -1.56 -9.89 -13.84
N GLN A 41 -1.51 -10.94 -14.66
CA GLN A 41 -0.58 -10.99 -15.79
C GLN A 41 -1.13 -10.26 -17.02
N ASN A 42 -2.45 -10.34 -17.23
CA ASN A 42 -3.10 -9.70 -18.37
C ASN A 42 -3.62 -8.32 -17.96
N THR A 43 -3.01 -7.27 -18.49
CA THR A 43 -3.43 -5.88 -18.26
C THR A 43 -4.22 -5.36 -19.45
N PRO A 44 -5.16 -4.43 -19.25
CA PRO A 44 -5.86 -3.78 -20.37
C PRO A 44 -4.99 -2.74 -21.10
N PHE A 45 -3.79 -2.49 -20.62
CA PHE A 45 -2.81 -1.54 -21.17
C PHE A 45 -1.48 -2.24 -21.41
N THR A 46 -0.57 -1.56 -22.11
CA THR A 46 0.76 -2.10 -22.43
C THR A 46 1.87 -1.32 -21.72
N VAL A 47 2.64 -2.00 -20.86
CA VAL A 47 3.87 -1.42 -20.29
C VAL A 47 5.00 -1.69 -21.27
N LYS A 48 5.49 -0.64 -21.96
CA LYS A 48 6.56 -0.77 -22.98
C LYS A 48 7.95 -0.78 -22.40
N ASN A 49 8.20 0.12 -21.45
CA ASN A 49 9.51 0.24 -20.82
C ASN A 49 9.36 0.81 -19.42
N SER A 50 10.31 0.48 -18.58
CA SER A 50 10.35 1.00 -17.22
C SER A 50 11.81 1.19 -16.79
N TYR A 51 12.04 2.27 -16.07
CA TYR A 51 13.38 2.55 -15.55
C TYR A 51 13.25 3.31 -14.23
N CYS A 52 14.28 3.28 -13.44
CA CYS A 52 14.37 4.09 -12.24
C CYS A 52 15.65 4.94 -12.30
N GLN A 53 15.60 6.06 -11.62
CA GLN A 53 16.71 7.00 -11.61
C GLN A 53 16.81 7.69 -10.25
N LYS A 54 17.95 7.55 -9.60
CA LYS A 54 18.24 8.25 -8.36
C LYS A 54 18.59 9.70 -8.64
N TRP A 55 18.31 10.55 -7.66
CA TRP A 55 18.71 11.95 -7.72
C TRP A 55 19.23 12.41 -6.35
N VAL A 56 20.10 13.41 -6.35
CA VAL A 56 20.62 14.04 -5.14
C VAL A 56 20.75 15.54 -5.39
N ALA A 57 20.32 16.34 -4.42
CA ALA A 57 20.55 17.79 -4.46
C ALA A 57 21.93 18.12 -3.92
N GLY A 58 22.60 19.06 -4.56
CA GLY A 58 23.95 19.49 -4.21
C GLY A 58 24.04 20.44 -3.03
N ILE A 59 22.89 20.83 -2.47
CA ILE A 59 22.84 21.71 -1.30
C ILE A 59 22.39 20.93 -0.06
N LYS A 60 22.87 21.36 1.10
CA LYS A 60 22.42 20.82 2.39
C LYS A 60 20.90 21.00 2.51
N GLU A 61 20.22 19.97 2.98
CA GLU A 61 18.77 19.94 3.12
C GLU A 61 17.98 19.89 1.78
N GLY A 62 18.66 19.86 0.65
CA GLY A 62 18.01 19.73 -0.67
C GLY A 62 17.44 18.34 -0.96
N GLY A 63 17.80 17.35 -0.13
CA GLY A 63 17.24 16.00 -0.20
C GLY A 63 17.84 15.12 -1.28
N SER A 64 17.31 13.92 -1.33
CA SER A 64 17.62 12.92 -2.35
C SER A 64 16.40 12.05 -2.58
N GLY A 65 16.44 11.21 -3.60
CA GLY A 65 15.33 10.32 -3.86
C GLY A 65 15.56 9.43 -5.06
N LEU A 66 14.49 8.73 -5.41
CA LEU A 66 14.43 7.78 -6.52
C LEU A 66 13.11 8.00 -7.26
N ASN A 67 13.13 8.02 -8.58
CA ASN A 67 11.93 8.12 -9.40
C ASN A 67 11.75 6.87 -10.26
N UNK A 68 10.57 6.09 -10.43
CA UNK A 68 10.33 5.16 -11.04
C UNK A 68 9.68 5.64 -11.99
N TYR A 69 9.87 5.40 -13.26
CA TYR A 69 9.20 5.78 -14.50
C TYR A 69 8.68 4.52 -15.20
N ALA A 70 7.45 4.59 -15.71
CA ALA A 70 6.87 3.56 -16.59
C ALA A 70 6.25 4.22 -17.82
N ILE A 71 6.56 3.70 -19.00
CA ILE A 71 5.94 4.11 -20.26
C ILE A 71 4.78 3.15 -20.49
N ILE A 72 3.54 3.67 -20.35
CA ILE A 72 2.32 2.86 -20.40
C ILE A 72 1.44 3.39 -21.54
N ASN A 73 1.17 2.53 -22.50
CA ASN A 73 0.39 2.85 -23.68
C ASN A 73 -0.97 2.15 -23.65
N ASP A 74 -1.86 2.61 -24.50
CA ASP A 74 -3.16 1.95 -24.77
C ASP A 74 -4.03 1.81 -23.50
N ILE A 75 -4.01 2.84 -22.63
CA ILE A 75 -4.82 2.85 -21.40
C ILE A 75 -6.28 3.09 -21.81
N PRO A 76 -7.17 2.10 -21.63
CA PRO A 76 -8.57 2.29 -22.00
C PRO A 76 -9.31 3.16 -21.01
N GLU A 77 -10.44 3.67 -21.42
CA GLU A 77 -11.36 4.40 -20.57
C GLU A 77 -11.77 3.53 -19.37
N GLY A 78 -11.84 4.11 -18.19
CA GLY A 78 -12.19 3.41 -16.95
C GLY A 78 -11.01 2.81 -16.20
N VAL A 79 -9.77 2.88 -16.74
CA VAL A 79 -8.55 2.51 -16.02
C VAL A 79 -8.01 3.76 -15.31
N THR A 80 -7.73 3.62 -14.02
CA THR A 80 -7.05 4.65 -13.21
C THR A 80 -5.83 4.04 -12.54
N LEU A 81 -4.66 4.55 -12.89
CA LEU A 81 -3.41 4.14 -12.25
C LEU A 81 -3.33 4.81 -10.87
N LYS A 82 -3.00 4.05 -9.82
CA LYS A 82 -3.05 4.52 -8.43
C LYS A 82 -1.68 4.66 -7.79
N GLU A 83 -0.99 3.55 -7.61
CA GLU A 83 0.25 3.51 -6.83
C GLU A 83 1.30 2.61 -7.47
N PHE A 84 2.55 3.00 -7.31
CA PHE A 84 3.72 2.14 -7.57
C PHE A 84 4.26 1.63 -6.23
N TYR A 85 4.43 0.32 -6.14
CA TYR A 85 5.18 -0.34 -5.07
C TYR A 85 6.56 -0.70 -5.61
N PHE A 86 7.61 -0.16 -5.02
CA PHE A 86 8.98 -0.37 -5.51
C PHE A 86 9.97 -0.27 -4.35
N ARG A 87 10.87 -1.24 -4.22
CA ARG A 87 11.90 -1.28 -3.16
C ARG A 87 11.33 -1.05 -1.77
N GLY A 88 10.21 -1.70 -1.46
CA GLY A 88 9.61 -1.68 -0.13
C GLY A 88 8.78 -0.44 0.22
N LYS A 89 8.66 0.52 -0.69
CA LYS A 89 7.88 1.75 -0.50
C LYS A 89 6.73 1.82 -1.50
N SER A 90 5.67 2.57 -1.17
CA SER A 90 4.59 2.90 -2.12
C SER A 90 4.48 4.40 -2.33
N VAL A 91 4.13 4.81 -3.53
CA VAL A 91 3.87 6.22 -3.88
C VAL A 91 2.77 6.30 -4.94
N ASP A 92 2.03 7.39 -4.93
CA ASP A 92 1.03 7.69 -5.95
C ASP A 92 1.67 7.78 -7.35
N VAL A 93 0.96 7.27 -8.34
CA VAL A 93 1.32 7.43 -9.75
C VAL A 93 0.93 8.83 -10.21
N LYS A 94 1.87 9.54 -10.82
CA LYS A 94 1.61 10.83 -11.46
C LYS A 94 1.94 10.73 -12.95
N THR A 95 1.21 11.49 -13.75
CA THR A 95 1.52 11.65 -15.17
C THR A 95 2.58 12.73 -15.31
N SER A 96 3.74 12.39 -15.85
CA SER A 96 4.80 13.37 -16.15
C SER A 96 4.56 14.02 -17.53
N LYS A 97 4.46 13.18 -18.52
CA LYS A 97 4.13 13.57 -19.92
C LYS A 97 3.62 12.30 -20.60
N ASP A 98 2.38 12.31 -21.01
CA ASP A 98 1.79 11.13 -21.66
C ASP A 98 2.68 10.61 -22.79
N PRO A 99 3.03 9.33 -22.82
CA PRO A 99 2.56 8.20 -22.00
C PRO A 99 3.50 7.82 -20.81
N ILE A 100 4.18 8.80 -20.22
CA ILE A 100 5.16 8.56 -19.13
C ILE A 100 4.50 8.81 -17.78
N PHE A 101 4.47 7.76 -16.97
CA PHE A 101 3.96 7.78 -15.60
C PHE A 101 5.12 7.66 -14.62
N VAL A 102 5.05 8.37 -13.49
CA VAL A 102 6.17 8.48 -12.56
C VAL A 102 5.70 8.34 -11.10
N GLY A 103 6.50 7.64 -10.31
CA GLY A 103 6.41 7.62 -8.85
C GLY A 103 7.64 8.28 -8.25
N TYR A 104 7.41 9.26 -7.37
CA TYR A 104 8.48 10.05 -6.74
C TYR A 104 8.73 9.55 -5.32
N TYR A 105 9.81 8.81 -5.12
CA TYR A 105 10.23 8.29 -3.82
C TYR A 105 11.27 9.25 -3.23
N LYS A 106 10.90 9.95 -2.15
CA LYS A 106 11.84 10.79 -1.42
C LYS A 106 12.54 9.95 -0.36
N ASP A 107 13.83 10.17 -0.21
CA ASP A 107 14.61 9.58 0.88
C ASP A 107 14.76 10.60 2.01
N ASP A 108 14.56 10.14 3.23
CA ASP A 108 14.70 10.98 4.43
C ASP A 108 16.14 11.05 4.94
N ILE A 109 17.09 10.53 4.18
CA ILE A 109 18.50 10.43 4.55
C ILE A 109 19.12 11.80 4.88
N ASN A 110 18.62 12.88 4.30
CA ASN A 110 19.12 14.25 4.52
C ASN A 110 18.17 15.15 5.32
N LYS A 111 17.07 14.62 5.84
CA LYS A 111 16.32 15.33 6.86
C LYS A 111 17.05 15.18 8.19
N GLY A 112 17.41 16.30 8.80
CA GLY A 112 17.94 16.27 10.15
C GLY A 112 16.99 15.49 11.04
N VAL A 113 17.50 14.45 11.67
CA VAL A 113 16.72 13.72 12.68
C VAL A 113 16.41 14.73 13.78
N ILE A 114 15.15 15.09 13.94
CA ILE A 114 14.71 15.93 15.05
C ILE A 114 14.79 15.05 16.31
N MET A 115 15.94 15.09 16.94
CA MET A 115 16.09 14.54 18.28
C MET A 115 15.61 15.62 19.24
N ASP A 116 14.31 15.59 19.49
CA ASP A 116 13.69 16.53 20.42
C ASP A 116 13.36 15.79 21.72
N UNK A 117 13.52 16.31 22.46
CA UNK A 117 13.24 15.83 23.61
C UNK A 117 11.92 15.76 23.96
N ASN A 118 11.17 16.34 23.31
CA ASN A 118 9.73 16.26 23.48
C ASN A 118 9.18 15.02 22.75
N PRO A 119 8.63 14.04 23.48
CA PRO A 119 8.10 12.81 22.86
C PRO A 119 6.99 13.06 21.84
N THR A 120 6.30 14.18 21.92
CA THR A 120 5.21 14.53 20.99
C THR A 120 5.74 14.77 19.57
N ASN A 121 6.94 15.30 19.44
CA ASN A 121 7.56 15.56 18.14
C ASN A 121 8.13 14.26 17.51
N GLU A 122 8.53 13.33 18.36
CA GLU A 122 8.99 12.01 17.93
C GLU A 122 7.82 11.13 17.43
N ALA A 123 6.62 11.30 18.01
CA ALA A 123 5.41 10.59 17.62
C ALA A 123 4.90 11.00 16.21
N ALA A 124 5.41 12.11 15.66
CA ALA A 124 5.11 12.54 14.29
C ALA A 124 5.89 11.75 13.22
N ASN A 125 6.83 10.90 13.61
CA ASN A 125 7.53 10.01 12.68
C ASN A 125 6.60 8.87 12.27
N ILE A 126 5.91 9.04 11.15
CA ILE A 126 5.06 7.98 10.59
C ILE A 126 5.99 6.87 10.05
N PRO A 127 5.88 5.64 10.55
CA PRO A 127 6.69 4.56 10.01
C PRO A 127 6.43 4.39 8.51
N PRO A 128 7.44 4.11 7.72
CA PRO A 128 7.23 3.90 6.28
C PRO A 128 6.27 2.73 6.07
N GLU A 129 5.31 2.93 5.19
CA GLU A 129 4.34 1.90 4.85
C GLU A 129 5.06 0.74 4.16
N ILE A 130 5.10 -0.41 4.83
CA ILE A 130 5.81 -1.59 4.32
C ILE A 130 5.01 -2.18 3.16
N SER A 131 5.64 -2.28 2.03
CA SER A 131 5.03 -2.90 0.85
C SER A 131 4.61 -4.35 1.17
N PRO A 132 3.37 -4.73 0.84
CA PRO A 132 2.91 -6.12 1.05
C PRO A 132 3.54 -7.10 0.06
N PHE A 133 4.28 -6.61 -0.93
CA PHE A 133 4.87 -7.43 -2.00
C PHE A 133 6.35 -7.69 -1.73
N LYS A 134 6.77 -8.94 -1.89
CA LYS A 134 8.19 -9.32 -1.94
C LYS A 134 8.69 -9.11 -3.37
N LEU A 135 9.45 -8.05 -3.57
CA LEU A 135 9.95 -7.62 -4.88
C LEU A 135 11.48 -7.60 -4.89
N GLU A 136 12.04 -7.97 -6.02
CA GLU A 136 13.46 -7.78 -6.29
C GLU A 136 13.75 -6.30 -6.55
N ASN A 137 15.04 -5.92 -6.55
CA ASN A 137 15.46 -4.52 -6.72
C ASN A 137 15.08 -3.91 -8.08
N ASN A 138 14.82 -4.76 -9.07
CA ASN A 138 14.44 -4.38 -10.45
C ASN A 138 12.99 -4.73 -10.77
N GLU A 139 12.15 -4.90 -9.75
CA GLU A 139 10.73 -5.24 -9.90
C GLU A 139 9.86 -4.21 -9.17
N ALA A 140 8.71 -3.88 -9.75
CA ALA A 140 7.69 -3.04 -9.14
C ALA A 140 6.31 -3.66 -9.31
N VAL A 141 5.35 -3.21 -8.52
CA VAL A 141 3.92 -3.52 -8.71
C VAL A 141 3.18 -2.19 -8.89
N LEU A 142 2.28 -2.20 -9.88
CA LEU A 142 1.39 -1.08 -10.20
C LEU A 142 -0.06 -1.42 -9.79
N UNK A 143 -0.85 -0.78 -8.87
CA UNK A 143 -1.89 -0.84 -8.50
C UNK A 143 -2.57 -0.16 -9.28
N TYR A 144 -3.73 -0.45 -9.96
CA TYR A 144 -4.65 0.28 -10.82
C TYR A 144 -6.09 -0.18 -10.60
N ASP A 145 -7.03 0.73 -10.81
CA ASP A 145 -8.46 0.42 -10.82
C ASP A 145 -8.94 0.21 -12.24
N TYR A 146 -9.81 -0.78 -12.44
CA TYR A 146 -10.51 -1.01 -13.71
C TYR A 146 -11.90 -1.57 -13.42
N ASN A 147 -12.94 -0.90 -13.91
CA ASN A 147 -14.35 -1.31 -13.70
C ASN A 147 -14.67 -1.52 -12.19
N ASN A 148 -14.27 -0.57 -11.35
CA ASN A 148 -14.49 -0.54 -9.90
C ASN A 148 -13.86 -1.73 -9.16
N LYS A 149 -12.83 -2.34 -9.74
CA LYS A 149 -12.04 -3.39 -9.11
C LYS A 149 -10.57 -3.01 -9.10
N VAL A 150 -9.89 -3.37 -8.02
CA VAL A 150 -8.47 -3.13 -7.82
C VAL A 150 -7.68 -4.30 -8.40
N TYR A 151 -6.65 -3.97 -9.16
CA TYR A 151 -5.74 -4.95 -9.78
C TYR A 151 -4.30 -4.58 -9.49
N TYR A 152 -3.44 -5.58 -9.49
CA TYR A 152 -2.01 -5.42 -9.26
C TYR A 152 -1.25 -6.04 -10.41
N HIS A 153 -0.43 -5.26 -11.10
CA HIS A 153 0.40 -5.72 -12.22
C HIS A 153 1.87 -5.64 -11.86
N LYS A 154 2.59 -6.74 -12.03
CA LYS A 154 4.03 -6.79 -11.76
C LYS A 154 4.82 -6.32 -12.96
N ILE A 155 5.63 -5.29 -12.78
CA ILE A 155 6.55 -4.75 -13.78
C ILE A 155 7.93 -5.34 -13.51
N LEU A 156 8.54 -5.93 -14.53
CA LEU A 156 9.82 -6.62 -14.46
C LEU A 156 10.91 -5.83 -15.20
N ASN A 157 12.16 -6.16 -14.88
CA ASN A 157 13.35 -5.66 -15.61
C ASN A 157 13.47 -4.13 -15.64
N ILE A 158 13.20 -3.49 -14.50
CA ILE A 158 13.33 -2.04 -14.36
C ILE A 158 14.82 -1.68 -14.44
N GLU A 159 15.19 -0.90 -15.46
CA GLU A 159 16.56 -0.44 -15.68
C GLU A 159 16.92 0.67 -14.68
N GLU A 160 18.04 0.55 -13.99
CA GLU A 160 18.54 1.65 -13.16
C GLU A 160 19.46 2.55 -13.97
N LYS A 161 19.06 3.80 -14.18
CA LYS A 161 19.82 4.81 -14.90
C LYS A 161 20.81 5.54 -14.01
N GLN A 162 21.77 6.20 -14.62
CA GLN A 162 22.77 7.01 -13.90
C GLN A 162 22.09 8.05 -13.01
N ILE A 163 22.67 8.27 -11.82
CA ILE A 163 22.17 9.24 -10.87
C ILE A 163 22.23 10.68 -11.41
N ILE A 164 21.19 11.45 -11.12
CA ILE A 164 21.16 12.88 -11.43
C ILE A 164 21.64 13.66 -10.21
N ALA A 165 22.70 14.45 -10.37
CA ALA A 165 23.13 15.39 -9.37
C ALA A 165 22.63 16.79 -9.75
N TYR A 166 21.69 17.33 -8.98
CA TYR A 166 21.20 18.70 -9.19
C TYR A 166 22.16 19.67 -8.47
N PRO A 167 22.64 20.72 -9.14
CA PRO A 167 23.56 21.67 -8.48
C PRO A 167 22.91 22.47 -7.32
N SER A 168 21.60 22.55 -7.32
CA SER A 168 20.79 23.22 -6.30
C SER A 168 19.70 22.26 -5.80
N MET A 169 18.55 22.76 -5.43
CA MET A 169 17.40 21.91 -5.11
C MET A 169 16.92 21.16 -6.36
N ALA A 170 16.42 19.94 -6.16
CA ALA A 170 15.73 19.23 -7.24
C ALA A 170 14.48 20.03 -7.65
N PRO A 171 14.09 19.98 -8.92
CA PRO A 171 12.85 20.64 -9.35
C PRO A 171 11.67 20.22 -8.50
N ASP A 172 10.85 21.18 -8.10
CA ASP A 172 9.65 20.91 -7.31
C ASP A 172 8.63 20.20 -8.21
N ASN A 173 8.51 18.88 -8.03
CA ASN A 173 7.63 18.04 -8.83
C ASN A 173 6.14 18.19 -8.41
N LYS A 174 5.73 19.43 -8.12
CA LYS A 174 4.33 19.77 -7.90
C LYS A 174 3.64 19.86 -9.27
N LEU A 175 3.07 18.76 -9.68
CA LEU A 175 2.09 18.73 -10.78
C LEU A 175 0.75 18.34 -10.21
#